data_b9b56f52bcb16ebe03cf9d5ae10fa396
#
_entry.id   b9b56f52bcb16ebe03cf9d5ae10fa396
#
_cell.length_a   1.000
_cell.length_b   1.000
_cell.length_c   1.000
_cell.angle_alpha   90.00
_cell.angle_beta   90.00
_cell.angle_gamma   90.00
#
_symmetry.space_group_name_H-M   'P 1'
#
loop_
_entity.id
_entity.type
_entity.pdbx_description
1 polymer ?
#
loop_
_entity_poly.entity_id
_entity_poly.type
_entity_poly.pdbx_seq_one_letter_code
_entity_poly.pdbx_strand_id
1 'polypeptide(L)'
;NYQKSIENLEACNEILPNNKSVYFELSKNYLLLNKTREAKVYIDKALNIESSNIWMLIHLVSIQKKERNFKEAIKTQLKIVVQNPKQRIELVRLYYFNKQYTDALSLINTLEQENGLSKNLKQLKHSLELRKGTIVKKEVTEDLSSLIANFEKNQTTFENLKKLLDFAIKSDVQTFHKYSKLGIDLFPAQPFIYLSRGKSLQMQKKPQEAIDVLESGFDFVIENPSLEIQFYNSLAKSYTRINNPTKAKEYSEKVKKIKI
;
A
#
# COMPACT_ATOMS: atom_id res chain seq x y z
N ASN A 1 17.58 -8.50 -37.60
CA ASN A 1 17.84 -9.81 -36.98
C ASN A 1 18.37 -9.59 -35.56
N TYR A 2 17.51 -9.79 -34.55
CA TYR A 2 17.84 -9.52 -33.14
C TYR A 2 18.98 -10.42 -32.63
N GLN A 3 19.11 -11.66 -33.14
CA GLN A 3 20.18 -12.58 -32.75
C GLN A 3 21.54 -12.02 -33.17
N LYS A 4 21.69 -11.56 -34.42
CA LYS A 4 22.92 -10.94 -34.90
C LYS A 4 23.25 -9.64 -34.14
N SER A 5 22.23 -8.89 -33.71
CA SER A 5 22.42 -7.69 -32.87
C SER A 5 23.00 -8.06 -31.51
N ILE A 6 22.53 -9.17 -30.92
CA ILE A 6 23.05 -9.65 -29.63
C ILE A 6 24.52 -10.05 -29.78
N GLU A 7 24.88 -10.83 -30.80
CA GLU A 7 26.28 -11.27 -31.07
C GLU A 7 27.22 -10.05 -31.17
N ASN A 8 26.81 -9.03 -31.92
CA ASN A 8 27.62 -7.81 -32.07
C ASN A 8 27.72 -7.03 -30.73
N LEU A 9 26.64 -6.97 -29.97
CA LEU A 9 26.64 -6.27 -28.67
C LEU A 9 27.43 -7.03 -27.59
N GLU A 10 27.44 -8.36 -27.65
CA GLU A 10 28.27 -9.19 -26.78
C GLU A 10 29.76 -8.98 -27.10
N ALA A 11 30.15 -8.94 -28.39
CA ALA A 11 31.49 -8.57 -28.78
C ALA A 11 31.87 -7.15 -28.33
N CYS A 12 30.94 -6.19 -28.43
CA CYS A 12 31.15 -4.85 -27.88
C CYS A 12 31.35 -4.88 -26.35
N ASN A 13 30.64 -5.72 -25.65
CA ASN A 13 30.75 -5.83 -24.20
C ASN A 13 32.08 -6.47 -23.74
N GLU A 14 32.67 -7.32 -24.58
CA GLU A 14 34.04 -7.85 -24.34
C GLU A 14 35.10 -6.76 -24.46
N ILE A 15 34.94 -5.87 -25.43
CA ILE A 15 35.86 -4.73 -25.66
C ILE A 15 35.67 -3.61 -24.65
N LEU A 16 34.42 -3.30 -24.33
CA LEU A 16 34.01 -2.19 -23.43
C LEU A 16 33.12 -2.74 -22.33
N PRO A 17 33.66 -3.45 -21.34
CA PRO A 17 32.87 -3.99 -20.23
C PRO A 17 32.29 -2.88 -19.37
N ASN A 18 31.20 -3.19 -18.67
CA ASN A 18 30.49 -2.25 -17.79
C ASN A 18 29.90 -1.03 -18.49
N ASN A 19 29.50 -1.15 -19.74
CA ASN A 19 28.83 -0.09 -20.47
C ASN A 19 27.29 -0.23 -20.35
N LYS A 20 26.68 0.73 -19.65
CA LYS A 20 25.21 0.72 -19.41
C LYS A 20 24.39 0.70 -20.70
N SER A 21 24.84 1.38 -21.75
CA SER A 21 24.14 1.44 -23.04
C SER A 21 24.19 0.08 -23.75
N VAL A 22 25.32 -0.59 -23.74
CA VAL A 22 25.44 -1.97 -24.27
C VAL A 22 24.53 -2.92 -23.51
N TYR A 23 24.54 -2.88 -22.19
CA TYR A 23 23.65 -3.71 -21.37
C TYR A 23 22.17 -3.42 -21.65
N PHE A 24 21.81 -2.15 -21.80
CA PHE A 24 20.44 -1.77 -22.10
C PHE A 24 19.99 -2.29 -23.48
N GLU A 25 20.82 -2.15 -24.51
CA GLU A 25 20.53 -2.68 -25.84
C GLU A 25 20.48 -4.21 -25.86
N LEU A 26 21.39 -4.91 -25.17
CA LEU A 26 21.33 -6.36 -25.00
C LEU A 26 19.98 -6.77 -24.37
N SER A 27 19.59 -6.11 -23.29
CA SER A 27 18.31 -6.38 -22.62
C SER A 27 17.11 -6.22 -23.56
N LYS A 28 17.10 -5.18 -24.39
CA LYS A 28 16.02 -4.94 -25.37
C LYS A 28 15.95 -6.06 -26.41
N ASN A 29 17.09 -6.45 -26.97
CA ASN A 29 17.15 -7.50 -27.98
C ASN A 29 16.75 -8.86 -27.40
N TYR A 30 17.20 -9.21 -26.20
CA TYR A 30 16.77 -10.42 -25.52
C TYR A 30 15.26 -10.43 -25.24
N LEU A 31 14.68 -9.30 -24.84
CA LEU A 31 13.23 -9.19 -24.61
C LEU A 31 12.43 -9.41 -25.90
N LEU A 32 12.91 -8.89 -27.03
CA LEU A 32 12.29 -9.07 -28.35
C LEU A 32 12.36 -10.56 -28.81
N LEU A 33 13.38 -11.28 -28.40
CA LEU A 33 13.47 -12.74 -28.61
C LEU A 33 12.69 -13.56 -27.57
N ASN A 34 11.88 -12.94 -26.71
CA ASN A 34 11.18 -13.59 -25.60
C ASN A 34 12.10 -14.23 -24.53
N LYS A 35 13.37 -13.94 -24.53
CA LYS A 35 14.35 -14.39 -23.54
C LYS A 35 14.32 -13.43 -22.32
N THR A 36 13.25 -13.54 -21.52
CA THR A 36 12.98 -12.57 -20.43
C THR A 36 14.02 -12.66 -19.31
N ARG A 37 14.56 -13.84 -19.03
CA ARG A 37 15.59 -14.03 -17.98
C ARG A 37 16.86 -13.29 -18.34
N GLU A 38 17.35 -13.48 -19.56
CA GLU A 38 18.54 -12.81 -20.07
C GLU A 38 18.33 -11.30 -20.16
N ALA A 39 17.16 -10.87 -20.65
CA ALA A 39 16.78 -9.47 -20.66
C ALA A 39 16.85 -8.85 -19.26
N LYS A 40 16.37 -9.58 -18.24
CA LYS A 40 16.41 -9.13 -16.86
C LYS A 40 17.83 -9.00 -16.33
N VAL A 41 18.70 -9.98 -16.59
CA VAL A 41 20.11 -9.93 -16.18
C VAL A 41 20.80 -8.67 -16.71
N TYR A 42 20.60 -8.34 -17.99
CA TYR A 42 21.25 -7.19 -18.59
C TYR A 42 20.65 -5.86 -18.17
N ILE A 43 19.33 -5.76 -17.96
CA ILE A 43 18.75 -4.52 -17.45
C ILE A 43 19.17 -4.26 -15.99
N ASP A 44 19.30 -5.30 -15.18
CA ASP A 44 19.78 -5.17 -13.80
C ASP A 44 21.25 -4.69 -13.79
N LYS A 45 22.12 -5.19 -14.69
CA LYS A 45 23.48 -4.67 -14.87
C LYS A 45 23.50 -3.19 -15.27
N ALA A 46 22.63 -2.78 -16.21
CA ALA A 46 22.53 -1.38 -16.63
C ALA A 46 22.06 -0.47 -15.49
N LEU A 47 21.06 -0.91 -14.72
CA LEU A 47 20.52 -0.17 -13.58
C LEU A 47 21.48 -0.14 -12.37
N ASN A 48 22.37 -1.10 -12.23
CA ASN A 48 23.43 -1.04 -11.23
C ASN A 48 24.41 0.11 -11.50
N ILE A 49 24.58 0.52 -12.77
CA ILE A 49 25.42 1.66 -13.15
C ILE A 49 24.63 2.97 -13.03
N GLU A 50 23.36 2.99 -13.43
CA GLU A 50 22.49 4.17 -13.40
C GLU A 50 21.09 3.80 -12.92
N SER A 51 20.92 3.74 -11.61
CA SER A 51 19.72 3.19 -10.94
C SER A 51 18.44 4.01 -11.14
N SER A 52 18.56 5.28 -11.49
CA SER A 52 17.43 6.21 -11.65
C SER A 52 17.07 6.51 -13.12
N ASN A 53 17.72 5.85 -14.09
CA ASN A 53 17.43 6.08 -15.50
C ASN A 53 16.02 5.64 -15.85
N ILE A 54 15.17 6.62 -16.19
CA ILE A 54 13.73 6.40 -16.41
C ILE A 54 13.45 5.42 -17.57
N TRP A 55 14.25 5.46 -18.65
CA TRP A 55 14.07 4.58 -19.80
C TRP A 55 14.39 3.13 -19.45
N MET A 56 15.43 2.91 -18.66
CA MET A 56 15.81 1.59 -18.17
C MET A 56 14.76 1.05 -17.17
N LEU A 57 14.23 1.89 -16.31
CA LEU A 57 13.13 1.52 -15.39
C LEU A 57 11.86 1.15 -16.15
N ILE A 58 11.47 1.91 -17.18
CA ILE A 58 10.31 1.60 -18.06
C ILE A 58 10.53 0.25 -18.75
N HIS A 59 11.73 -0.02 -19.21
CA HIS A 59 12.06 -1.31 -19.82
C HIS A 59 12.01 -2.47 -18.83
N LEU A 60 12.49 -2.26 -17.60
CA LEU A 60 12.38 -3.26 -16.52
C LEU A 60 10.90 -3.55 -16.21
N VAL A 61 10.03 -2.55 -16.15
CA VAL A 61 8.58 -2.76 -16.00
C VAL A 61 8.04 -3.63 -17.13
N SER A 62 8.50 -3.44 -18.37
CA SER A 62 8.05 -4.23 -19.52
C SER A 62 8.46 -5.72 -19.38
N ILE A 63 9.67 -5.99 -18.89
CA ILE A 63 10.14 -7.34 -18.58
C ILE A 63 9.28 -7.96 -17.47
N GLN A 64 9.11 -7.26 -16.34
CA GLN A 64 8.33 -7.72 -15.19
C GLN A 64 6.88 -8.02 -15.56
N LYS A 65 6.27 -7.20 -16.44
CA LYS A 65 4.92 -7.45 -17.00
C LYS A 65 4.89 -8.75 -17.80
N LYS A 66 5.88 -8.99 -18.62
CA LYS A 66 5.98 -10.20 -19.45
C LYS A 66 6.14 -11.46 -18.61
N GLU A 67 6.85 -11.37 -17.49
CA GLU A 67 6.97 -12.38 -16.46
C GLU A 67 5.71 -12.52 -15.57
N ARG A 68 4.71 -11.67 -15.77
CA ARG A 68 3.51 -11.54 -14.92
C ARG A 68 3.83 -11.21 -13.45
N ASN A 69 5.03 -10.68 -13.20
CA ASN A 69 5.44 -10.25 -11.87
C ASN A 69 4.95 -8.81 -11.60
N PHE A 70 3.63 -8.65 -11.51
CA PHE A 70 2.99 -7.33 -11.37
C PHE A 70 3.34 -6.65 -10.05
N LYS A 71 3.64 -7.41 -8.99
CA LYS A 71 4.05 -6.85 -7.70
C LYS A 71 5.35 -6.06 -7.82
N GLU A 72 6.37 -6.63 -8.46
CA GLU A 72 7.64 -5.93 -8.68
C GLU A 72 7.50 -4.83 -9.73
N ALA A 73 6.67 -5.03 -10.76
CA ALA A 73 6.38 -4.00 -11.75
C ALA A 73 5.76 -2.73 -11.11
N ILE A 74 4.88 -2.89 -10.12
CA ILE A 74 4.31 -1.78 -9.34
C ILE A 74 5.40 -1.03 -8.59
N LYS A 75 6.30 -1.74 -7.89
CA LYS A 75 7.41 -1.10 -7.17
C LYS A 75 8.32 -0.28 -8.09
N THR A 76 8.63 -0.85 -9.27
CA THR A 76 9.44 -0.16 -10.28
C THR A 76 8.69 1.05 -10.86
N GLN A 77 7.40 0.89 -11.15
CA GLN A 77 6.55 1.95 -11.69
C GLN A 77 6.37 3.13 -10.71
N LEU A 78 6.32 2.87 -9.41
CA LEU A 78 6.29 3.94 -8.41
C LEU A 78 7.54 4.83 -8.49
N LYS A 79 8.74 4.26 -8.71
CA LYS A 79 9.97 5.06 -8.93
C LYS A 79 9.88 5.93 -10.19
N ILE A 80 9.25 5.41 -11.25
CA ILE A 80 9.02 6.15 -12.49
C ILE A 80 8.04 7.29 -12.28
N VAL A 81 6.96 7.07 -11.55
CA VAL A 81 5.91 8.07 -11.28
C VAL A 81 6.46 9.27 -10.49
N VAL A 82 7.41 9.05 -9.57
CA VAL A 82 8.09 10.14 -8.85
C VAL A 82 8.82 11.07 -9.80
N GLN A 83 9.46 10.54 -10.85
CA GLN A 83 10.18 11.32 -11.85
C GLN A 83 9.26 11.89 -12.96
N ASN A 84 8.21 11.15 -13.29
CA ASN A 84 7.25 11.50 -14.34
C ASN A 84 5.82 11.15 -13.94
N PRO A 85 5.07 12.09 -13.35
CA PRO A 85 3.68 11.86 -12.90
C PRO A 85 2.71 11.42 -14.02
N LYS A 86 3.02 11.70 -15.29
CA LYS A 86 2.20 11.26 -16.44
C LYS A 86 2.16 9.72 -16.54
N GLN A 87 3.13 9.03 -15.98
CA GLN A 87 3.21 7.58 -15.97
C GLN A 87 2.28 6.89 -14.95
N ARG A 88 1.46 7.65 -14.21
CA ARG A 88 0.44 7.10 -13.28
C ARG A 88 -0.62 6.25 -13.99
N ILE A 89 -0.87 6.49 -15.27
CA ILE A 89 -1.81 5.66 -16.07
C ILE A 89 -1.33 4.20 -16.16
N GLU A 90 -0.03 4.00 -16.32
CA GLU A 90 0.53 2.63 -16.33
C GLU A 90 0.46 1.99 -14.94
N LEU A 91 0.63 2.76 -13.88
CA LEU A 91 0.45 2.28 -12.51
C LEU A 91 -1.00 1.78 -12.25
N VAL A 92 -2.00 2.49 -12.78
CA VAL A 92 -3.41 2.04 -12.74
C VAL A 92 -3.55 0.65 -13.37
N ARG A 93 -2.95 0.44 -14.56
CA ARG A 93 -3.00 -0.85 -15.25
C ARG A 93 -2.33 -1.96 -14.46
N LEU A 94 -1.18 -1.66 -13.87
CA LEU A 94 -0.44 -2.62 -13.04
C LEU A 94 -1.23 -3.02 -11.79
N TYR A 95 -1.86 -2.08 -11.10
CA TYR A 95 -2.78 -2.37 -9.99
C TYR A 95 -3.93 -3.27 -10.44
N TYR A 96 -4.52 -2.98 -11.62
CA TYR A 96 -5.58 -3.82 -12.17
C TYR A 96 -5.13 -5.26 -12.42
N PHE A 97 -3.97 -5.46 -13.08
CA PHE A 97 -3.43 -6.79 -13.35
C PHE A 97 -2.99 -7.52 -12.08
N ASN A 98 -2.55 -6.79 -11.05
CA ASN A 98 -2.23 -7.34 -9.74
C ASN A 98 -3.47 -7.55 -8.84
N LYS A 99 -4.68 -7.35 -9.36
CA LYS A 99 -5.96 -7.47 -8.65
C LYS A 99 -6.12 -6.48 -7.47
N GLN A 100 -5.31 -5.46 -7.40
CA GLN A 100 -5.41 -4.35 -6.45
C GLN A 100 -6.44 -3.33 -6.97
N TYR A 101 -7.71 -3.74 -7.02
CA TYR A 101 -8.78 -2.96 -7.67
C TYR A 101 -9.12 -1.67 -6.92
N THR A 102 -8.99 -1.68 -5.60
CA THR A 102 -9.18 -0.49 -4.75
C THR A 102 -8.13 0.58 -5.04
N ASP A 103 -6.85 0.19 -5.14
CA ASP A 103 -5.75 1.10 -5.44
C ASP A 103 -5.87 1.66 -6.86
N ALA A 104 -6.24 0.80 -7.82
CA ALA A 104 -6.51 1.22 -9.19
C ALA A 104 -7.63 2.26 -9.25
N LEU A 105 -8.76 2.02 -8.56
CA LEU A 105 -9.91 2.93 -8.56
C LEU A 105 -9.58 4.25 -7.85
N SER A 106 -8.87 4.21 -6.73
CA SER A 106 -8.41 5.40 -6.01
C SER A 106 -7.55 6.29 -6.91
N LEU A 107 -6.56 5.69 -7.58
CA LEU A 107 -5.68 6.43 -8.48
C LEU A 107 -6.44 6.99 -9.72
N ILE A 108 -7.41 6.26 -10.26
CA ILE A 108 -8.27 6.75 -11.35
C ILE A 108 -9.08 7.97 -10.89
N ASN A 109 -9.66 7.95 -9.69
CA ASN A 109 -10.42 9.07 -9.16
C ASN A 109 -9.53 10.32 -8.99
N THR A 110 -8.30 10.15 -8.51
CA THR A 110 -7.33 11.26 -8.44
C THR A 110 -7.02 11.83 -9.83
N LEU A 111 -6.76 10.97 -10.83
CA LEU A 111 -6.49 11.40 -12.20
C LEU A 111 -7.69 12.12 -12.84
N GLU A 112 -8.92 11.70 -12.50
CA GLU A 112 -10.15 12.35 -12.97
C GLU A 112 -10.29 13.76 -12.45
N GLN A 113 -10.00 13.97 -11.17
CA GLN A 113 -10.05 15.30 -10.53
C GLN A 113 -9.00 16.26 -11.07
N GLU A 114 -7.82 15.75 -11.43
CA GLU A 114 -6.73 16.59 -11.92
C GLU A 114 -6.89 17.02 -13.39
N ASN A 115 -7.22 16.08 -14.28
CA ASN A 115 -7.11 16.31 -15.73
C ASN A 115 -8.27 15.70 -16.55
N GLY A 116 -9.26 15.10 -15.88
CA GLY A 116 -10.27 14.29 -16.54
C GLY A 116 -9.72 12.94 -17.03
N LEU A 117 -10.60 12.07 -17.50
CA LEU A 117 -10.24 10.72 -17.92
C LEU A 117 -10.36 10.53 -19.42
N SER A 118 -9.41 9.84 -20.03
CA SER A 118 -9.54 9.31 -21.38
C SER A 118 -10.66 8.27 -21.46
N LYS A 119 -11.21 8.02 -22.65
CA LYS A 119 -12.28 7.04 -22.89
C LYS A 119 -11.94 5.67 -22.30
N ASN A 120 -10.71 5.19 -22.48
CA ASN A 120 -10.27 3.88 -21.98
C ASN A 120 -10.22 3.83 -20.44
N LEU A 121 -9.79 4.90 -19.78
CA LEU A 121 -9.79 4.98 -18.33
C LEU A 121 -11.20 5.09 -17.75
N LYS A 122 -12.13 5.78 -18.42
CA LYS A 122 -13.55 5.80 -18.04
C LYS A 122 -14.17 4.41 -18.09
N GLN A 123 -13.89 3.65 -19.17
CA GLN A 123 -14.34 2.26 -19.28
C GLN A 123 -13.75 1.36 -18.19
N LEU A 124 -12.45 1.52 -17.91
CA LEU A 124 -11.80 0.78 -16.85
C LEU A 124 -12.38 1.14 -15.46
N LYS A 125 -12.61 2.42 -15.19
CA LYS A 125 -13.29 2.89 -13.98
C LYS A 125 -14.65 2.22 -13.81
N HIS A 126 -15.49 2.29 -14.85
CA HIS A 126 -16.82 1.67 -14.83
C HIS A 126 -16.74 0.16 -14.56
N SER A 127 -15.82 -0.56 -15.22
CA SER A 127 -15.64 -2.00 -14.98
C SER A 127 -15.16 -2.32 -13.56
N LEU A 128 -14.34 -1.45 -12.95
CA LEU A 128 -13.88 -1.59 -11.57
C LEU A 128 -15.00 -1.28 -10.57
N GLU A 129 -15.84 -0.29 -10.85
CA GLU A 129 -17.01 0.06 -10.03
C GLU A 129 -18.06 -1.06 -10.04
N LEU A 130 -18.32 -1.65 -11.21
CA LEU A 130 -19.18 -2.84 -11.31
C LEU A 130 -18.61 -4.02 -10.53
N ARG A 131 -17.29 -4.26 -10.62
CA ARG A 131 -16.62 -5.29 -9.83
C ARG A 131 -16.63 -4.96 -8.34
N LYS A 132 -16.44 -3.68 -7.95
CA LYS A 132 -16.59 -3.24 -6.57
C LYS A 132 -18.00 -3.54 -6.06
N GLY A 133 -19.03 -3.28 -6.85
CA GLY A 133 -20.40 -3.67 -6.52
C GLY A 133 -20.59 -5.19 -6.37
N THR A 134 -19.90 -5.99 -7.18
CA THR A 134 -19.91 -7.46 -7.12
C THR A 134 -18.98 -7.99 -5.99
N ILE A 135 -17.85 -7.35 -5.77
CA ILE A 135 -16.90 -7.66 -4.68
C ILE A 135 -17.53 -7.25 -3.34
N VAL A 136 -18.16 -6.07 -3.26
CA VAL A 136 -18.92 -5.63 -2.09
C VAL A 136 -20.08 -6.60 -1.81
N LYS A 137 -20.75 -7.14 -2.83
CA LYS A 137 -21.72 -8.22 -2.64
C LYS A 137 -21.08 -9.56 -2.22
N LYS A 138 -19.80 -9.80 -2.52
CA LYS A 138 -19.08 -11.02 -2.13
C LYS A 138 -18.26 -10.83 -0.85
N GLU A 139 -17.81 -9.59 -0.54
CA GLU A 139 -17.22 -9.22 0.76
C GLU A 139 -18.29 -8.95 1.84
N VAL A 140 -19.54 -8.65 1.45
CA VAL A 140 -20.70 -8.51 2.35
C VAL A 140 -21.26 -9.87 2.81
N THR A 141 -20.57 -10.98 2.52
CA THR A 141 -20.81 -12.26 3.18
C THR A 141 -19.67 -12.71 4.11
N GLU A 142 -18.64 -11.92 4.36
CA GLU A 142 -17.87 -12.07 5.58
C GLU A 142 -18.73 -11.48 6.72
N ASP A 143 -19.61 -12.29 7.26
CA ASP A 143 -20.32 -11.93 8.49
C ASP A 143 -19.31 -11.91 9.65
N LEU A 144 -19.68 -11.28 10.74
CA LEU A 144 -18.83 -11.18 11.94
C LEU A 144 -18.33 -12.55 12.39
N SER A 145 -19.15 -13.58 12.24
CA SER A 145 -18.85 -14.97 12.62
C SER A 145 -17.71 -15.56 11.79
N SER A 146 -17.71 -15.30 10.49
CA SER A 146 -16.62 -15.71 9.58
C SER A 146 -15.30 -15.01 9.89
N LEU A 147 -15.33 -13.72 10.22
CA LEU A 147 -14.14 -12.97 10.62
C LEU A 147 -13.58 -13.46 11.95
N ILE A 148 -14.44 -13.76 12.91
CA ILE A 148 -14.06 -14.37 14.20
C ILE A 148 -13.40 -15.73 13.94
N ALA A 149 -14.05 -16.62 13.19
CA ALA A 149 -13.54 -17.95 12.89
C ALA A 149 -12.18 -17.90 12.16
N ASN A 150 -12.02 -17.00 11.20
CA ASN A 150 -10.76 -16.80 10.48
C ASN A 150 -9.63 -16.31 11.39
N PHE A 151 -9.92 -15.41 12.33
CA PHE A 151 -8.95 -14.96 13.30
C PHE A 151 -8.62 -16.06 14.32
N GLU A 152 -9.62 -16.73 14.87
CA GLU A 152 -9.43 -17.79 15.89
C GLU A 152 -8.66 -18.99 15.33
N LYS A 153 -8.82 -19.30 14.04
CA LYS A 153 -8.05 -20.33 13.34
C LYS A 153 -6.57 -19.97 13.19
N ASN A 154 -6.24 -18.69 13.10
CA ASN A 154 -4.87 -18.21 12.95
C ASN A 154 -4.67 -16.87 13.66
N GLN A 155 -4.47 -16.95 14.99
CA GLN A 155 -4.30 -15.79 15.86
C GLN A 155 -2.94 -15.07 15.71
N THR A 156 -2.02 -15.62 14.93
CA THR A 156 -0.70 -15.01 14.69
C THR A 156 -0.73 -14.01 13.53
N THR A 157 -1.83 -13.92 12.79
CA THR A 157 -1.97 -13.04 11.64
C THR A 157 -2.63 -11.72 12.05
N PHE A 158 -1.84 -10.66 12.18
CA PHE A 158 -2.32 -9.31 12.51
C PHE A 158 -3.43 -8.82 11.57
N GLU A 159 -3.32 -9.10 10.26
CA GLU A 159 -4.29 -8.66 9.26
C GLU A 159 -5.69 -9.23 9.48
N ASN A 160 -5.79 -10.48 10.00
CA ASN A 160 -7.07 -11.08 10.36
C ASN A 160 -7.72 -10.35 11.54
N LEU A 161 -6.95 -10.03 12.58
CA LEU A 161 -7.44 -9.25 13.72
C LEU A 161 -7.86 -7.85 13.30
N LYS A 162 -7.05 -7.20 12.45
CA LYS A 162 -7.36 -5.87 11.95
C LYS A 162 -8.69 -5.83 11.22
N LYS A 163 -8.94 -6.77 10.28
CA LYS A 163 -10.23 -6.88 9.58
C LYS A 163 -11.40 -7.09 10.53
N LEU A 164 -11.22 -7.99 11.50
CA LEU A 164 -12.23 -8.25 12.53
C LEU A 164 -12.57 -6.98 13.32
N LEU A 165 -11.56 -6.21 13.76
CA LEU A 165 -11.76 -4.98 14.52
C LEU A 165 -12.39 -3.87 13.67
N ASP A 166 -11.97 -3.70 12.42
CA ASP A 166 -12.54 -2.72 11.49
C ASP A 166 -14.03 -2.99 11.19
N PHE A 167 -14.44 -4.26 11.21
CA PHE A 167 -15.83 -4.65 11.06
C PHE A 167 -16.61 -4.50 12.38
N ALA A 168 -16.07 -5.06 13.46
CA ALA A 168 -16.74 -5.14 14.77
C ALA A 168 -17.05 -3.76 15.37
N ILE A 169 -16.18 -2.76 15.17
CA ILE A 169 -16.41 -1.40 15.68
C ILE A 169 -17.72 -0.78 15.16
N LYS A 170 -18.23 -1.24 14.02
CA LYS A 170 -19.44 -0.75 13.36
C LYS A 170 -20.67 -1.64 13.60
N SER A 171 -20.47 -2.91 13.89
CA SER A 171 -21.51 -3.93 13.89
C SER A 171 -21.77 -4.55 15.27
N ASP A 172 -20.72 -4.75 16.08
CA ASP A 172 -20.85 -5.39 17.40
C ASP A 172 -19.78 -4.88 18.38
N VAL A 173 -20.21 -4.00 19.25
CA VAL A 173 -19.36 -3.37 20.27
C VAL A 173 -18.77 -4.40 21.25
N GLN A 174 -19.46 -5.47 21.59
CA GLN A 174 -18.98 -6.49 22.51
C GLN A 174 -17.80 -7.27 21.90
N THR A 175 -17.94 -7.69 20.66
CA THR A 175 -16.85 -8.31 19.91
C THR A 175 -15.67 -7.35 19.75
N PHE A 176 -15.92 -6.07 19.43
CA PHE A 176 -14.85 -5.07 19.37
C PHE A 176 -14.11 -4.92 20.70
N HIS A 177 -14.81 -4.93 21.84
CA HIS A 177 -14.20 -4.89 23.17
C HIS A 177 -13.33 -6.10 23.45
N LYS A 178 -13.86 -7.31 23.20
CA LYS A 178 -13.16 -8.59 23.42
C LYS A 178 -11.85 -8.62 22.65
N TYR A 179 -11.91 -8.42 21.33
CA TYR A 179 -10.76 -8.62 20.47
C TYR A 179 -9.77 -7.44 20.46
N SER A 180 -10.20 -6.21 20.75
CA SER A 180 -9.25 -5.11 20.96
C SER A 180 -8.44 -5.28 22.24
N LYS A 181 -9.00 -5.90 23.29
CA LYS A 181 -8.25 -6.27 24.49
C LYS A 181 -7.24 -7.39 24.22
N LEU A 182 -7.70 -8.48 23.60
CA LEU A 182 -6.85 -9.63 23.22
C LEU A 182 -5.70 -9.19 22.28
N GLY A 183 -5.96 -8.23 21.42
CA GLY A 183 -4.95 -7.72 20.47
C GLY A 183 -3.72 -7.12 21.13
N ILE A 184 -3.85 -6.50 22.31
CA ILE A 184 -2.69 -5.97 23.07
C ILE A 184 -1.70 -7.09 23.41
N ASP A 185 -2.22 -8.24 23.85
CA ASP A 185 -1.38 -9.38 24.26
C ASP A 185 -0.74 -10.06 23.05
N LEU A 186 -1.46 -10.16 21.93
CA LEU A 186 -0.98 -10.87 20.74
C LEU A 186 -0.08 -10.02 19.81
N PHE A 187 -0.30 -8.72 19.79
CA PHE A 187 0.40 -7.80 18.86
C PHE A 187 0.88 -6.53 19.56
N PRO A 188 1.73 -6.64 20.61
CA PRO A 188 2.12 -5.51 21.46
C PRO A 188 2.90 -4.41 20.73
N ALA A 189 3.46 -4.67 19.55
CA ALA A 189 4.18 -3.68 18.75
C ALA A 189 3.33 -3.03 17.64
N GLN A 190 2.01 -3.28 17.62
CA GLN A 190 1.13 -2.76 16.59
C GLN A 190 0.29 -1.57 17.11
N PRO A 191 0.63 -0.33 16.73
CA PRO A 191 -0.06 0.87 17.25
C PRO A 191 -1.56 0.89 16.93
N PHE A 192 -2.00 0.30 15.81
CA PHE A 192 -3.41 0.15 15.47
C PHE A 192 -4.22 -0.55 16.58
N ILE A 193 -3.63 -1.50 17.29
CA ILE A 193 -4.30 -2.22 18.37
C ILE A 193 -4.55 -1.31 19.56
N TYR A 194 -3.56 -0.52 19.95
CA TYR A 194 -3.71 0.46 21.03
C TYR A 194 -4.78 1.51 20.69
N LEU A 195 -4.77 1.98 19.45
CA LEU A 195 -5.82 2.90 18.99
C LEU A 195 -7.21 2.27 19.05
N SER A 196 -7.34 1.02 18.62
CA SER A 196 -8.60 0.26 18.68
C SER A 196 -9.03 0.03 20.13
N ARG A 197 -8.11 -0.35 21.02
CA ARG A 197 -8.38 -0.52 22.44
C ARG A 197 -8.76 0.78 23.13
N GLY A 198 -8.09 1.89 22.83
CA GLY A 198 -8.44 3.23 23.32
C GLY A 198 -9.87 3.63 22.90
N LYS A 199 -10.22 3.42 21.61
CA LYS A 199 -11.60 3.64 21.12
C LYS A 199 -12.61 2.75 21.84
N SER A 200 -12.29 1.49 22.09
CA SER A 200 -13.11 0.53 22.83
C SER A 200 -13.39 1.02 24.24
N LEU A 201 -12.37 1.48 24.97
CA LEU A 201 -12.49 2.02 26.32
C LEU A 201 -13.29 3.32 26.36
N GLN A 202 -13.15 4.18 25.35
CA GLN A 202 -13.99 5.38 25.20
C GLN A 202 -15.48 5.03 25.04
N MET A 203 -15.80 3.97 24.31
CA MET A 203 -17.17 3.47 24.14
C MET A 203 -17.73 2.93 25.48
N GLN A 204 -16.87 2.32 26.32
CA GLN A 204 -17.21 1.85 27.66
C GLN A 204 -17.29 2.97 28.71
N LYS A 205 -17.14 4.24 28.30
CA LYS A 205 -17.11 5.41 29.22
C LYS A 205 -15.95 5.34 30.23
N LYS A 206 -14.81 4.79 29.84
CA LYS A 206 -13.58 4.65 30.62
C LYS A 206 -12.47 5.54 30.06
N PRO A 207 -12.62 6.88 30.13
CA PRO A 207 -11.70 7.80 29.45
C PRO A 207 -10.29 7.79 30.01
N GLN A 208 -10.10 7.54 31.34
CA GLN A 208 -8.76 7.47 31.92
C GLN A 208 -8.02 6.24 31.43
N GLU A 209 -8.62 5.05 31.47
CA GLU A 209 -8.01 3.82 30.93
C GLU A 209 -7.71 3.97 29.43
N ALA A 210 -8.55 4.72 28.68
CA ALA A 210 -8.31 4.99 27.27
C ALA A 210 -7.07 5.86 27.05
N ILE A 211 -6.84 6.87 27.90
CA ILE A 211 -5.62 7.70 27.85
C ILE A 211 -4.39 6.82 28.06
N ASP A 212 -4.37 6.02 29.13
CA ASP A 212 -3.22 5.20 29.50
C ASP A 212 -2.83 4.25 28.37
N VAL A 213 -3.81 3.61 27.73
CA VAL A 213 -3.58 2.71 26.60
C VAL A 213 -3.12 3.47 25.35
N LEU A 214 -3.71 4.62 25.06
CA LEU A 214 -3.33 5.41 23.88
C LEU A 214 -1.90 5.96 24.03
N GLU A 215 -1.53 6.46 25.20
CA GLU A 215 -0.16 6.95 25.46
C GLU A 215 0.85 5.80 25.32
N SER A 216 0.57 4.64 25.90
CA SER A 216 1.44 3.45 25.74
C SER A 216 1.59 2.98 24.29
N GLY A 217 0.55 3.14 23.47
CA GLY A 217 0.60 2.74 22.06
C GLY A 217 1.24 3.77 21.15
N PHE A 218 1.36 5.01 21.60
CA PHE A 218 1.90 6.10 20.79
C PHE A 218 3.39 5.92 20.49
N ASP A 219 4.14 5.30 21.37
CA ASP A 219 5.58 5.01 21.20
C ASP A 219 5.88 4.08 20.01
N PHE A 220 4.87 3.33 19.55
CA PHE A 220 4.97 2.47 18.37
C PHE A 220 4.57 3.16 17.06
N VAL A 221 4.16 4.45 17.08
CA VAL A 221 3.80 5.20 15.88
C VAL A 221 5.06 5.77 15.25
N ILE A 222 5.55 5.10 14.19
CA ILE A 222 6.76 5.51 13.48
C ILE A 222 6.37 5.95 12.07
N GLU A 223 6.73 7.17 11.68
CA GLU A 223 6.59 7.72 10.32
C GLU A 223 5.21 7.54 9.69
N ASN A 224 4.14 7.64 10.49
CA ASN A 224 2.76 7.49 10.04
C ASN A 224 1.89 8.67 10.49
N PRO A 225 1.91 9.81 9.77
CA PRO A 225 1.16 11.01 10.12
C PRO A 225 -0.35 10.78 10.26
N SER A 226 -0.92 9.92 9.40
CA SER A 226 -2.35 9.59 9.45
C SER A 226 -2.74 8.88 10.73
N LEU A 227 -1.91 7.97 11.21
CA LEU A 227 -2.14 7.24 12.46
C LEU A 227 -1.88 8.16 13.67
N GLU A 228 -0.86 8.98 13.63
CA GLU A 228 -0.54 9.98 14.64
C GLU A 228 -1.71 10.94 14.87
N ILE A 229 -2.33 11.45 13.80
CA ILE A 229 -3.54 12.27 13.87
C ILE A 229 -4.67 11.52 14.58
N GLN A 230 -4.87 10.24 14.30
CA GLN A 230 -5.92 9.45 14.94
C GLN A 230 -5.68 9.27 16.45
N PHE A 231 -4.43 9.07 16.86
CA PHE A 231 -4.06 9.01 18.28
C PHE A 231 -4.33 10.34 18.99
N TYR A 232 -3.84 11.46 18.43
CA TYR A 232 -4.07 12.77 19.02
C TYR A 232 -5.54 13.12 19.13
N ASN A 233 -6.34 12.83 18.12
CA ASN A 233 -7.80 13.03 18.18
C ASN A 233 -8.46 12.17 19.27
N SER A 234 -8.00 10.92 19.43
CA SER A 234 -8.53 10.03 20.47
C SER A 234 -8.12 10.50 21.87
N LEU A 235 -6.88 10.95 22.06
CA LEU A 235 -6.38 11.52 23.31
C LEU A 235 -7.14 12.81 23.65
N ALA A 236 -7.28 13.75 22.72
CA ALA A 236 -8.04 14.98 22.93
C ALA A 236 -9.48 14.70 23.39
N LYS A 237 -10.14 13.73 22.74
CA LYS A 237 -11.49 13.29 23.12
C LYS A 237 -11.56 12.69 24.53
N SER A 238 -10.56 11.89 24.92
CA SER A 238 -10.51 11.29 26.25
C SER A 238 -10.23 12.34 27.32
N TYR A 239 -9.29 13.26 27.09
CA TYR A 239 -8.99 14.37 28.02
C TYR A 239 -10.17 15.31 28.20
N THR A 240 -10.95 15.58 27.15
CA THR A 240 -12.21 16.32 27.27
C THR A 240 -13.19 15.63 28.23
N ARG A 241 -13.28 14.31 28.17
CA ARG A 241 -14.21 13.54 29.01
C ARG A 241 -13.83 13.45 30.48
N ILE A 242 -12.56 13.64 30.82
CA ILE A 242 -12.09 13.75 32.21
C ILE A 242 -11.98 15.20 32.69
N ASN A 243 -12.61 16.15 31.98
CA ASN A 243 -12.60 17.59 32.29
C ASN A 243 -11.19 18.20 32.37
N ASN A 244 -10.27 17.75 31.48
CA ASN A 244 -8.94 18.35 31.33
C ASN A 244 -8.81 19.11 29.99
N PRO A 245 -9.36 20.35 29.92
CA PRO A 245 -9.39 21.11 28.66
C PRO A 245 -8.00 21.54 28.20
N THR A 246 -7.05 21.69 29.10
CA THR A 246 -5.67 22.07 28.77
C THR A 246 -5.01 20.99 27.91
N LYS A 247 -5.04 19.73 28.37
CA LYS A 247 -4.51 18.58 27.62
C LYS A 247 -5.30 18.33 26.34
N ALA A 248 -6.62 18.43 26.37
CA ALA A 248 -7.46 18.28 25.19
C ALA A 248 -7.08 19.28 24.08
N LYS A 249 -6.84 20.55 24.45
CA LYS A 249 -6.41 21.59 23.52
C LYS A 249 -4.99 21.32 22.99
N GLU A 250 -4.05 20.92 23.85
CA GLU A 250 -2.68 20.55 23.46
C GLU A 250 -2.67 19.51 22.32
N TYR A 251 -3.41 18.39 22.50
CA TYR A 251 -3.49 17.34 21.49
C TYR A 251 -4.21 17.79 20.21
N SER A 252 -5.24 18.62 20.33
CA SER A 252 -5.90 19.20 19.15
C SER A 252 -5.01 20.13 18.35
N GLU A 253 -4.10 20.86 19.01
CA GLU A 253 -3.10 21.70 18.33
C GLU A 253 -1.97 20.87 17.67
N LYS A 254 -1.59 19.74 18.27
CA LYS A 254 -0.64 18.80 17.65
C LYS A 254 -1.17 18.28 16.30
N VAL A 255 -2.47 17.95 16.20
CA VAL A 255 -3.11 17.55 14.95
C VAL A 255 -2.94 18.60 13.85
N LYS A 256 -3.11 19.89 14.19
CA LYS A 256 -3.00 21.00 13.21
C LYS A 256 -1.57 21.20 12.67
N LYS A 257 -0.57 20.75 13.41
CA LYS A 257 0.85 20.92 13.05
C LYS A 257 1.37 19.81 12.12
N ILE A 258 0.65 18.69 12.04
CA ILE A 258 1.02 17.59 11.14
C ILE A 258 0.64 17.96 9.71
N LYS A 259 1.65 18.02 8.84
CA LYS A 259 1.45 18.17 7.39
C LYS A 259 1.30 16.77 6.78
N ILE A 260 0.19 16.54 6.10
CA ILE A 260 -0.08 15.31 5.34
C ILE A 260 0.49 15.46 3.93
#